data_6be60ef539108619d865206d1b7dd55e
#
_entry.id   6be60ef539108619d865206d1b7dd55e
#
_cell.length_a   1.000
_cell.length_b   1.000
_cell.length_c   1.000
_cell.angle_alpha   90.00
_cell.angle_beta   90.00
_cell.angle_gamma   90.00
#
_symmetry.space_group_name_H-M   'P 1'
#
loop_
_entity.id
_entity.type
_entity.pdbx_description
1 polymer ?
#
loop_
_entity_poly.entity_id
_entity_poly.type
_entity_poly.pdbx_seq_one_letter_code
_entity_poly.pdbx_strand_id
1 'polypeptide(L)'
;MAIMKATSNGEIISYFLNMNPELKEEIGLPVQGQSTIEIGRLIVDNARYKNAFINTINLIGLTIIKENRWKNPWQSFTDKGKLRFGQQIREIILDLARVHDYNENYADKDKFLETEVPDVYNYIHNLNYQKWYETTVNDGLLRMAFDNEETNGLYNFIDECVSNLYETYEYDRYLVDKYQLCRRIVDGTIPVIEIDTTGKDARKILSEMKGVANLMSFKSPKFNPAGVRRATKLENQFLMLDAKRQAINSTEVLATSYFLNEAEMKTNSALIDTFSETDDARLQELLKDAYTPFTNTEKGYLEKVLGSIIADDFFMDYYYTLDESQEGKEQTEFRNPTTLDRNIFLHAWQVISTSPFANCCVFVDGTPSVDSVSVTPSTATVTKGQSLKLKANVTTEYFANKSVLWEVDELSAENGAKIRQDGELIIPSNFKSTGAGTAGVWTIDIDTILETGDKVSVNGIEYTVDASSQDTIAKQITAMKSALNNASVTDYFTIGGTSTTTTLTQKSGKYGQAIPVFVFTPGSNSDGECAIEETTEGVHPDATVLVTATSIYDDTKSGLATITVA
;
A
#
# COMPACT_ATOMS: atom_id res chain seq x y z
N MET A 1 -25.58 27.84 -17.05
CA MET A 1 -26.35 28.53 -16.02
C MET A 1 -25.54 29.72 -15.52
N ALA A 2 -26.10 30.91 -15.42
CA ALA A 2 -25.35 32.06 -14.89
C ALA A 2 -25.16 31.86 -13.39
N ILE A 3 -23.92 31.92 -12.94
CA ILE A 3 -23.55 31.82 -11.51
C ILE A 3 -24.04 33.13 -10.84
N MET A 4 -24.96 33.02 -9.91
CA MET A 4 -25.42 34.15 -9.13
C MET A 4 -24.50 34.32 -7.91
N LYS A 5 -23.87 35.47 -7.77
CA LYS A 5 -23.20 35.92 -6.54
C LYS A 5 -24.19 36.74 -5.72
N ALA A 6 -24.85 36.12 -4.77
CA ALA A 6 -25.71 36.83 -3.84
C ALA A 6 -24.85 37.34 -2.67
N THR A 7 -24.86 38.64 -2.44
CA THR A 7 -24.08 39.31 -1.39
C THR A 7 -24.94 39.84 -0.25
N SER A 8 -26.27 39.74 -0.37
CA SER A 8 -27.20 40.23 0.65
C SER A 8 -28.47 39.38 0.73
N ASN A 9 -29.14 39.40 1.89
CA ASN A 9 -30.44 38.74 2.07
C ASN A 9 -31.49 39.22 1.07
N GLY A 10 -31.47 40.52 0.70
CA GLY A 10 -32.36 41.08 -0.30
C GLY A 10 -32.18 40.51 -1.69
N GLU A 11 -30.94 40.23 -2.11
CA GLU A 11 -30.65 39.59 -3.40
C GLU A 11 -31.12 38.14 -3.43
N ILE A 12 -30.97 37.39 -2.33
CA ILE A 12 -31.45 36.01 -2.21
C ILE A 12 -32.98 35.97 -2.33
N ILE A 13 -33.69 36.86 -1.60
CA ILE A 13 -35.14 36.93 -1.67
C ILE A 13 -35.60 37.34 -3.07
N SER A 14 -34.93 38.29 -3.71
CA SER A 14 -35.26 38.74 -5.08
C SER A 14 -35.06 37.62 -6.08
N TYR A 15 -33.99 36.81 -5.94
CA TYR A 15 -33.76 35.62 -6.78
C TYR A 15 -34.86 34.58 -6.59
N PHE A 16 -35.21 34.28 -5.33
CA PHE A 16 -36.29 33.36 -4.98
C PHE A 16 -37.62 33.74 -5.64
N LEU A 17 -38.00 35.02 -5.53
CA LEU A 17 -39.24 35.54 -6.12
C LEU A 17 -39.20 35.50 -7.65
N ASN A 18 -38.05 35.71 -8.28
CA ASN A 18 -37.92 35.63 -9.74
C ASN A 18 -37.98 34.18 -10.26
N MET A 19 -37.52 33.22 -9.49
CA MET A 19 -37.61 31.78 -9.84
C MET A 19 -39.01 31.20 -9.63
N ASN A 20 -39.86 31.85 -8.82
CA ASN A 20 -41.21 31.44 -8.50
C ASN A 20 -42.23 32.53 -8.86
N PRO A 21 -42.53 32.77 -10.14
CA PRO A 21 -43.38 33.88 -10.56
C PRO A 21 -44.79 33.84 -9.98
N GLU A 22 -45.35 32.68 -9.71
CA GLU A 22 -46.66 32.53 -9.06
C GLU A 22 -46.64 33.07 -7.63
N LEU A 23 -45.56 32.78 -6.89
CA LEU A 23 -45.39 33.30 -5.53
C LEU A 23 -45.07 34.79 -5.52
N LYS A 24 -44.40 35.27 -6.57
CA LYS A 24 -44.12 36.70 -6.74
C LYS A 24 -45.38 37.54 -6.86
N GLU A 25 -46.40 37.04 -7.55
CA GLU A 25 -47.72 37.70 -7.67
C GLU A 25 -48.50 37.64 -6.35
N GLU A 26 -48.39 36.53 -5.62
CA GLU A 26 -49.12 36.30 -4.35
C GLU A 26 -48.53 37.06 -3.17
N ILE A 27 -47.20 37.13 -3.04
CA ILE A 27 -46.48 37.87 -1.97
C ILE A 27 -46.47 39.36 -2.28
N GLY A 28 -46.65 39.76 -3.53
CA GLY A 28 -46.44 41.09 -4.01
C GLY A 28 -44.97 41.44 -4.23
N LEU A 29 -44.68 42.37 -5.13
CA LEU A 29 -43.34 42.94 -5.22
C LEU A 29 -43.03 43.62 -3.89
N PRO A 30 -41.78 43.50 -3.36
CA PRO A 30 -41.39 44.33 -2.22
C PRO A 30 -41.60 45.78 -2.63
N VAL A 31 -42.65 46.36 -2.11
CA VAL A 31 -42.92 47.81 -2.28
C VAL A 31 -41.73 48.49 -1.58
N GLN A 32 -41.11 49.45 -2.23
CA GLN A 32 -40.03 50.24 -1.62
C GLN A 32 -40.42 50.64 -0.19
N GLY A 33 -39.77 50.01 0.82
CA GLY A 33 -40.02 50.27 2.23
C GLY A 33 -40.39 49.06 3.10
N GLN A 34 -40.66 47.87 2.53
CA GLN A 34 -40.82 46.67 3.35
C GLN A 34 -39.46 46.07 3.71
N SER A 35 -39.28 45.77 4.99
CA SER A 35 -38.04 45.20 5.48
C SER A 35 -37.91 43.73 5.01
N THR A 36 -36.69 43.30 4.73
CA THR A 36 -36.39 41.92 4.40
C THR A 36 -36.83 40.94 5.49
N ILE A 37 -36.91 41.40 6.74
CA ILE A 37 -37.40 40.66 7.90
C ILE A 37 -38.89 40.32 7.76
N GLU A 38 -39.74 41.27 7.31
CA GLU A 38 -41.17 41.03 7.13
C GLU A 38 -41.44 40.04 6.03
N ILE A 39 -40.73 40.13 4.91
CA ILE A 39 -40.83 39.18 3.79
C ILE A 39 -40.33 37.81 4.24
N GLY A 40 -39.24 37.75 4.98
CA GLY A 40 -38.69 36.52 5.54
C GLY A 40 -39.68 35.78 6.46
N ARG A 41 -40.35 36.53 7.35
CA ARG A 41 -41.42 35.98 8.22
C ARG A 41 -42.59 35.43 7.41
N LEU A 42 -43.06 36.14 6.40
CA LEU A 42 -44.12 35.69 5.50
C LEU A 42 -43.75 34.37 4.81
N ILE A 43 -42.52 34.24 4.36
CA ILE A 43 -42.00 33.00 3.74
C ILE A 43 -41.98 31.85 4.75
N VAL A 44 -41.51 32.07 5.97
CA VAL A 44 -41.36 31.02 6.99
C VAL A 44 -42.72 30.59 7.57
N ASP A 45 -43.66 31.50 7.73
CA ASP A 45 -44.98 31.26 8.32
C ASP A 45 -45.92 30.50 7.37
N ASN A 46 -45.67 30.53 6.05
CA ASN A 46 -46.47 29.81 5.06
C ASN A 46 -45.70 28.58 4.55
N ALA A 47 -46.28 27.38 4.79
CA ALA A 47 -45.66 26.10 4.42
C ALA A 47 -45.33 25.96 2.92
N ARG A 48 -46.16 26.56 2.02
CA ARG A 48 -45.95 26.54 0.57
C ARG A 48 -44.78 27.44 0.18
N TYR A 49 -44.70 28.65 0.72
CA TYR A 49 -43.62 29.60 0.43
C TYR A 49 -42.29 29.11 1.00
N LYS A 50 -42.33 28.56 2.21
CA LYS A 50 -41.19 27.95 2.86
C LYS A 50 -40.60 26.78 2.03
N ASN A 51 -41.43 25.87 1.52
CA ASN A 51 -40.98 24.78 0.68
C ASN A 51 -40.34 25.27 -0.63
N ALA A 52 -40.97 26.21 -1.30
CA ALA A 52 -40.41 26.81 -2.51
C ALA A 52 -39.08 27.54 -2.23
N PHE A 53 -39.00 28.24 -1.10
CA PHE A 53 -37.79 28.95 -0.68
C PHE A 53 -36.63 27.97 -0.40
N ILE A 54 -36.88 26.88 0.31
CA ILE A 54 -35.83 25.88 0.61
C ILE A 54 -35.36 25.18 -0.69
N ASN A 55 -36.25 24.90 -1.65
CA ASN A 55 -35.83 24.38 -2.95
C ASN A 55 -34.94 25.38 -3.71
N THR A 56 -35.18 26.67 -3.57
CA THR A 56 -34.34 27.71 -4.16
C THR A 56 -33.01 27.86 -3.42
N ILE A 57 -33.00 27.68 -2.10
CA ILE A 57 -31.79 27.62 -1.29
C ILE A 57 -30.83 26.55 -1.79
N ASN A 58 -31.34 25.35 -2.11
CA ASN A 58 -30.50 24.26 -2.61
C ASN A 58 -29.81 24.63 -3.93
N LEU A 59 -30.53 25.31 -4.84
CA LEU A 59 -29.96 25.82 -6.09
C LEU A 59 -28.89 26.89 -5.85
N ILE A 60 -29.13 27.80 -4.91
CA ILE A 60 -28.16 28.83 -4.52
C ILE A 60 -26.97 28.19 -3.81
N GLY A 61 -27.22 27.27 -2.89
CA GLY A 61 -26.20 26.52 -2.20
C GLY A 61 -25.23 25.82 -3.15
N LEU A 62 -25.71 25.10 -4.13
CA LEU A 62 -24.88 24.44 -5.16
C LEU A 62 -23.99 25.40 -5.95
N THR A 63 -24.40 26.66 -6.08
CA THR A 63 -23.66 27.70 -6.82
C THR A 63 -22.58 28.36 -5.97
N ILE A 64 -22.81 28.55 -4.68
CA ILE A 64 -21.89 29.20 -3.73
C ILE A 64 -20.75 28.29 -3.31
N ILE A 65 -21.00 27.02 -3.22
CA ILE A 65 -20.11 25.96 -2.72
C ILE A 65 -18.75 25.90 -3.43
N LYS A 66 -18.62 26.37 -4.66
CA LYS A 66 -17.37 26.25 -5.44
C LYS A 66 -16.25 27.23 -5.05
N GLU A 67 -16.48 28.27 -4.27
CA GLU A 67 -15.49 29.35 -4.12
C GLU A 67 -14.69 29.38 -2.80
N ASN A 68 -15.16 28.84 -1.67
CA ASN A 68 -14.50 29.01 -0.35
C ASN A 68 -14.27 27.76 0.47
N ARG A 69 -14.14 26.59 -0.14
CA ARG A 69 -14.01 25.34 0.60
C ARG A 69 -12.59 24.91 0.84
N TRP A 70 -12.38 24.28 1.99
CA TRP A 70 -11.26 23.38 2.14
C TRP A 70 -11.38 22.29 1.06
N LYS A 71 -10.36 22.16 0.25
CA LYS A 71 -10.28 21.12 -0.78
C LYS A 71 -9.30 20.08 -0.32
N ASN A 72 -9.66 18.83 -0.50
CA ASN A 72 -8.74 17.73 -0.30
C ASN A 72 -7.47 17.96 -1.15
N PRO A 73 -6.28 18.14 -0.53
CA PRO A 73 -5.05 18.40 -1.26
C PRO A 73 -4.64 17.23 -2.16
N TRP A 74 -5.22 16.04 -1.92
CA TRP A 74 -4.92 14.83 -2.68
C TRP A 74 -5.90 14.57 -3.83
N GLN A 75 -6.96 15.36 -3.95
CA GLN A 75 -7.99 15.17 -4.97
C GLN A 75 -7.41 15.06 -6.39
N SER A 76 -6.35 15.80 -6.70
CA SER A 76 -5.76 15.84 -8.05
C SER A 76 -5.18 14.50 -8.52
N PHE A 77 -4.73 13.65 -7.60
CA PHE A 77 -4.13 12.35 -7.92
C PHE A 77 -4.90 11.16 -7.34
N THR A 78 -5.84 11.36 -6.41
CA THR A 78 -6.71 10.27 -5.91
C THR A 78 -7.93 10.07 -6.80
N ASP A 79 -8.54 11.13 -7.31
CA ASP A 79 -9.75 11.08 -8.13
C ASP A 79 -9.47 10.58 -9.56
N LYS A 80 -9.95 9.39 -9.89
CA LYS A 80 -9.74 8.75 -11.21
C LYS A 80 -10.94 8.86 -12.15
N GLY A 81 -12.08 9.26 -11.65
CA GLY A 81 -13.25 9.49 -12.49
C GLY A 81 -14.53 8.82 -12.03
N LYS A 82 -15.45 8.66 -12.97
CA LYS A 82 -16.83 8.22 -12.71
C LYS A 82 -17.10 6.83 -13.27
N LEU A 83 -17.90 6.07 -12.54
CA LEU A 83 -18.39 4.75 -12.92
C LEU A 83 -19.91 4.75 -12.92
N ARG A 84 -20.51 3.98 -13.81
CA ARG A 84 -21.95 3.67 -13.75
C ARG A 84 -22.20 2.50 -12.81
N PHE A 85 -23.35 2.49 -12.16
CA PHE A 85 -23.76 1.36 -11.35
C PHE A 85 -23.71 0.04 -12.13
N GLY A 86 -23.08 -0.99 -11.54
CA GLY A 86 -22.86 -2.29 -12.17
C GLY A 86 -21.51 -2.43 -12.89
N GLN A 87 -20.73 -1.36 -13.05
CA GLN A 87 -19.36 -1.45 -13.55
C GLN A 87 -18.40 -1.82 -12.43
N GLN A 88 -17.41 -2.65 -12.76
CA GLN A 88 -16.30 -3.00 -11.86
C GLN A 88 -14.99 -2.51 -12.48
N ILE A 89 -14.07 -2.09 -11.62
CA ILE A 89 -12.72 -1.73 -12.03
C ILE A 89 -11.87 -2.99 -11.95
N ARG A 90 -11.20 -3.30 -13.04
CA ARG A 90 -10.27 -4.42 -13.11
C ARG A 90 -8.92 -3.90 -13.62
N GLU A 91 -7.90 -4.05 -12.80
CA GLU A 91 -6.52 -3.84 -13.20
C GLU A 91 -5.94 -5.14 -13.75
N ILE A 92 -5.28 -5.07 -14.89
CA ILE A 92 -4.62 -6.21 -15.53
C ILE A 92 -3.20 -5.79 -15.88
N ILE A 93 -2.22 -6.57 -15.43
CA ILE A 93 -0.81 -6.41 -15.79
C ILE A 93 -0.30 -7.72 -16.40
N LEU A 94 0.47 -7.58 -17.46
CA LEU A 94 1.18 -8.67 -18.11
C LEU A 94 2.66 -8.62 -17.70
N ASP A 95 3.23 -9.75 -17.30
CA ASP A 95 4.67 -9.85 -17.06
C ASP A 95 5.44 -9.93 -18.38
N LEU A 96 6.77 -10.00 -18.29
CA LEU A 96 7.64 -10.07 -19.45
C LEU A 96 7.39 -11.34 -20.26
N ALA A 97 7.48 -11.20 -21.59
CA ALA A 97 7.47 -12.37 -22.47
C ALA A 97 8.74 -13.20 -22.26
N ARG A 98 8.60 -14.52 -22.40
CA ARG A 98 9.73 -15.44 -22.30
C ARG A 98 10.71 -15.24 -23.46
N VAL A 99 12.00 -15.32 -23.15
CA VAL A 99 13.08 -15.24 -24.14
C VAL A 99 13.53 -16.66 -24.46
N HIS A 100 13.69 -16.97 -25.73
CA HIS A 100 14.26 -18.21 -26.23
C HIS A 100 15.58 -17.92 -26.94
N ASP A 101 16.56 -18.81 -26.79
CA ASP A 101 17.80 -18.71 -27.52
C ASP A 101 17.57 -18.99 -29.01
N TYR A 102 18.21 -18.19 -29.84
CA TYR A 102 18.20 -18.41 -31.29
C TYR A 102 19.02 -19.65 -31.64
N ASN A 103 18.38 -20.63 -32.26
CA ASN A 103 19.05 -21.84 -32.75
C ASN A 103 18.83 -21.96 -34.25
N GLU A 104 19.91 -21.96 -35.03
CA GLU A 104 19.84 -22.13 -36.48
C GLU A 104 19.37 -23.54 -36.90
N ASN A 105 19.55 -24.54 -36.06
CA ASN A 105 19.08 -25.90 -36.28
C ASN A 105 17.69 -26.11 -35.67
N TYR A 106 16.66 -25.59 -36.32
CA TYR A 106 15.26 -25.83 -35.96
C TYR A 106 14.79 -27.26 -36.15
N ALA A 107 15.54 -28.24 -35.64
CA ALA A 107 15.12 -29.66 -35.66
C ALA A 107 13.93 -29.93 -34.74
N ASP A 108 13.74 -29.11 -33.72
CA ASP A 108 12.60 -29.17 -32.78
C ASP A 108 11.44 -28.30 -33.25
N LYS A 109 10.74 -28.76 -34.29
CA LYS A 109 9.51 -28.11 -34.80
C LYS A 109 8.42 -27.97 -33.76
N ASP A 110 8.47 -28.76 -32.69
CA ASP A 110 7.47 -28.79 -31.63
C ASP A 110 7.49 -27.51 -30.75
N LYS A 111 8.66 -26.86 -30.62
CA LYS A 111 8.76 -25.57 -29.89
C LYS A 111 7.96 -24.43 -30.50
N PHE A 112 7.71 -24.43 -31.82
CA PHE A 112 6.88 -23.43 -32.46
C PHE A 112 5.37 -23.65 -32.26
N LEU A 113 5.00 -24.86 -31.79
CA LEU A 113 3.62 -25.22 -31.50
C LEU A 113 3.28 -25.06 -30.01
N GLU A 114 4.27 -24.81 -29.15
CA GLU A 114 4.05 -24.50 -27.74
C GLU A 114 3.43 -23.10 -27.58
N THR A 115 2.23 -23.06 -27.02
CA THR A 115 1.56 -21.81 -26.71
C THR A 115 2.01 -21.33 -25.34
N GLU A 116 2.88 -20.34 -25.30
CA GLU A 116 3.25 -19.68 -24.05
C GLU A 116 2.35 -18.45 -23.82
N VAL A 117 1.55 -18.54 -22.77
CA VAL A 117 0.72 -17.43 -22.33
C VAL A 117 1.53 -16.64 -21.31
N PRO A 118 1.71 -15.30 -21.47
CA PRO A 118 2.37 -14.51 -20.47
C PRO A 118 1.58 -14.53 -19.15
N ASP A 119 2.27 -14.42 -18.03
CA ASP A 119 1.62 -14.33 -16.73
C ASP A 119 0.77 -13.06 -16.65
N VAL A 120 -0.51 -13.26 -16.30
CA VAL A 120 -1.51 -12.20 -16.22
C VAL A 120 -1.89 -12.00 -14.76
N TYR A 121 -1.56 -10.86 -14.21
CA TYR A 121 -2.00 -10.45 -12.88
C TYR A 121 -3.27 -9.63 -13.01
N ASN A 122 -4.27 -9.95 -12.18
CA ASN A 122 -5.58 -9.32 -12.21
C ASN A 122 -6.01 -8.95 -10.79
N TYR A 123 -6.42 -7.70 -10.60
CA TYR A 123 -6.97 -7.22 -9.35
C TYR A 123 -8.30 -6.50 -9.60
N ILE A 124 -9.29 -6.72 -8.74
CA ILE A 124 -10.63 -6.17 -8.88
C ILE A 124 -10.90 -5.23 -7.70
N HIS A 125 -11.25 -3.98 -8.03
CA HIS A 125 -11.69 -3.00 -7.06
C HIS A 125 -13.21 -3.00 -6.98
N ASN A 126 -13.74 -3.20 -5.78
CA ASN A 126 -15.18 -3.25 -5.54
C ASN A 126 -15.64 -1.98 -4.83
N LEU A 127 -16.92 -1.66 -5.00
CA LEU A 127 -17.61 -0.63 -4.22
C LEU A 127 -17.49 -0.94 -2.73
N ASN A 128 -16.79 -0.08 -1.99
CA ASN A 128 -16.49 -0.29 -0.56
C ASN A 128 -16.87 0.90 0.32
N TYR A 129 -17.17 2.04 -0.26
CA TYR A 129 -17.55 3.24 0.47
C TYR A 129 -18.95 3.68 0.08
N GLN A 130 -19.91 3.48 1.00
CA GLN A 130 -21.31 3.86 0.82
C GLN A 130 -21.73 4.64 2.05
N LYS A 131 -21.76 5.97 1.96
CA LYS A 131 -22.08 6.87 3.05
C LYS A 131 -23.10 7.91 2.64
N TRP A 132 -23.78 8.43 3.61
CA TRP A 132 -24.60 9.61 3.47
C TRP A 132 -24.36 10.55 4.64
N TYR A 133 -24.38 11.83 4.36
CA TYR A 133 -24.18 12.92 5.31
C TYR A 133 -25.49 13.68 5.43
N GLU A 134 -25.79 14.14 6.62
CA GLU A 134 -27.06 14.82 6.91
C GLU A 134 -26.81 16.14 7.62
N THR A 135 -27.54 17.17 7.21
CA THR A 135 -27.71 18.38 7.98
C THR A 135 -29.19 18.74 8.05
N THR A 136 -29.62 19.24 9.20
CA THR A 136 -31.02 19.60 9.42
C THR A 136 -31.19 21.10 9.47
N VAL A 137 -32.05 21.60 8.62
CA VAL A 137 -32.48 23.01 8.65
C VAL A 137 -33.76 23.15 9.46
N ASN A 138 -33.65 23.79 10.61
CA ASN A 138 -34.74 24.03 11.52
C ASN A 138 -35.39 25.40 11.26
N ASP A 139 -36.72 25.51 11.43
CA ASP A 139 -37.47 26.75 11.27
C ASP A 139 -36.96 27.89 12.16
N GLY A 140 -36.53 27.54 13.39
CA GLY A 140 -35.98 28.52 14.33
C GLY A 140 -34.68 29.15 13.82
N LEU A 141 -33.78 28.34 13.26
CA LEU A 141 -32.53 28.81 12.67
C LEU A 141 -32.78 29.68 11.43
N LEU A 142 -33.76 29.30 10.60
CA LEU A 142 -34.17 30.13 9.46
C LEU A 142 -34.69 31.51 9.90
N ARG A 143 -35.54 31.57 10.95
CA ARG A 143 -36.02 32.84 11.50
C ARG A 143 -34.89 33.71 12.03
N MET A 144 -33.95 33.11 12.79
CA MET A 144 -32.76 33.81 13.29
C MET A 144 -31.90 34.38 12.17
N ALA A 145 -31.75 33.64 11.07
CA ALA A 145 -30.98 34.08 9.91
C ALA A 145 -31.63 35.30 9.20
N PHE A 146 -32.98 35.32 9.13
CA PHE A 146 -33.72 36.47 8.59
C PHE A 146 -33.74 37.68 9.52
N ASP A 147 -33.74 37.44 10.83
CA ASP A 147 -33.77 38.54 11.81
C ASP A 147 -32.44 39.30 11.91
N ASN A 148 -31.36 38.78 11.33
CA ASN A 148 -30.02 39.39 11.37
C ASN A 148 -29.70 40.15 10.07
N GLU A 149 -30.34 41.30 9.85
CA GLU A 149 -30.19 42.11 8.63
C GLU A 149 -28.79 42.73 8.45
N GLU A 150 -28.12 43.09 9.55
CA GLU A 150 -26.85 43.83 9.51
C GLU A 150 -25.64 42.96 9.04
N THR A 151 -25.76 41.65 9.09
CA THR A 151 -24.62 40.72 8.88
C THR A 151 -24.80 39.71 7.74
N ASN A 152 -25.76 39.95 6.81
CA ASN A 152 -26.08 38.95 5.76
C ASN A 152 -26.32 37.51 6.34
N GLY A 153 -27.00 37.45 7.50
CA GLY A 153 -27.14 36.23 8.28
C GLY A 153 -27.72 35.06 7.52
N LEU A 154 -28.70 35.31 6.63
CA LEU A 154 -29.26 34.23 5.79
C LEU A 154 -28.25 33.67 4.79
N TYR A 155 -27.47 34.52 4.14
CA TYR A 155 -26.42 34.13 3.22
C TYR A 155 -25.36 33.26 3.93
N ASN A 156 -24.86 33.76 5.06
CA ASN A 156 -23.87 33.08 5.86
C ASN A 156 -24.39 31.74 6.40
N PHE A 157 -25.64 31.67 6.83
CA PHE A 157 -26.28 30.46 7.31
C PHE A 157 -26.41 29.38 6.21
N ILE A 158 -26.86 29.79 5.02
CA ILE A 158 -26.97 28.87 3.87
C ILE A 158 -25.59 28.37 3.46
N ASP A 159 -24.63 29.26 3.36
CA ASP A 159 -23.25 28.92 3.01
C ASP A 159 -22.65 27.94 4.02
N GLU A 160 -22.83 28.21 5.30
CA GLU A 160 -22.35 27.36 6.39
C GLU A 160 -22.99 25.94 6.38
N CYS A 161 -24.32 25.84 6.22
CA CYS A 161 -25.04 24.57 6.19
C CYS A 161 -24.62 23.68 5.02
N VAL A 162 -24.47 24.26 3.86
CA VAL A 162 -24.12 23.49 2.65
C VAL A 162 -22.62 23.23 2.59
N SER A 163 -21.79 24.22 2.90
CA SER A 163 -20.33 24.06 2.95
C SER A 163 -19.92 22.96 3.91
N ASN A 164 -20.51 22.92 5.10
CA ASN A 164 -20.20 21.93 6.12
C ASN A 164 -20.40 20.48 5.63
N LEU A 165 -21.48 20.18 4.87
CA LEU A 165 -21.71 18.85 4.31
C LEU A 165 -20.58 18.43 3.36
N TYR A 166 -20.16 19.33 2.49
CA TYR A 166 -19.13 19.03 1.50
C TYR A 166 -17.73 19.05 2.10
N GLU A 167 -17.45 19.95 3.04
CA GLU A 167 -16.17 19.95 3.78
C GLU A 167 -16.00 18.66 4.58
N THR A 168 -17.05 18.21 5.26
CA THR A 168 -17.06 16.95 5.99
C THR A 168 -16.77 15.78 5.05
N TYR A 169 -17.43 15.74 3.89
CA TYR A 169 -17.19 14.70 2.91
C TYR A 169 -15.74 14.71 2.36
N GLU A 170 -15.20 15.87 2.00
CA GLU A 170 -13.83 15.99 1.49
C GLU A 170 -12.80 15.65 2.58
N TYR A 171 -13.07 16.03 3.82
CA TYR A 171 -12.23 15.68 4.97
C TYR A 171 -12.24 14.19 5.24
N ASP A 172 -13.39 13.56 5.26
CA ASP A 172 -13.54 12.11 5.47
C ASP A 172 -12.80 11.30 4.38
N ARG A 173 -12.89 11.76 3.15
CA ARG A 173 -12.17 11.16 2.04
C ARG A 173 -10.66 11.25 2.23
N TYR A 174 -10.15 12.42 2.58
CA TYR A 174 -8.74 12.60 2.92
C TYR A 174 -8.31 11.69 4.07
N LEU A 175 -9.12 11.57 5.12
CA LEU A 175 -8.82 10.69 6.26
C LEU A 175 -8.75 9.22 5.86
N VAL A 176 -9.67 8.76 5.00
CA VAL A 176 -9.69 7.36 4.53
C VAL A 176 -8.48 7.07 3.66
N ASP A 177 -8.13 7.95 2.73
CA ASP A 177 -6.94 7.81 1.88
C ASP A 177 -5.65 7.81 2.70
N LYS A 178 -5.53 8.74 3.64
CA LYS A 178 -4.42 8.80 4.59
C LYS A 178 -4.31 7.53 5.42
N TYR A 179 -5.43 7.05 5.96
CA TYR A 179 -5.47 5.82 6.73
C TYR A 179 -5.02 4.61 5.89
N GLN A 180 -5.49 4.50 4.64
CA GLN A 180 -5.10 3.42 3.74
C GLN A 180 -3.58 3.45 3.47
N LEU A 181 -3.00 4.62 3.22
CA LEU A 181 -1.55 4.76 3.04
C LEU A 181 -0.80 4.34 4.30
N CYS A 182 -1.13 4.90 5.45
CA CYS A 182 -0.47 4.59 6.72
C CYS A 182 -0.64 3.12 7.11
N ARG A 183 -1.83 2.54 6.89
CA ARG A 183 -2.09 1.13 7.17
C ARG A 183 -1.25 0.21 6.31
N ARG A 184 -1.10 0.51 5.01
CA ARG A 184 -0.23 -0.26 4.13
C ARG A 184 1.26 -0.15 4.49
N ILE A 185 1.70 1.00 5.03
CA ILE A 185 3.06 1.15 5.59
C ILE A 185 3.22 0.22 6.78
N VAL A 186 2.28 0.25 7.74
CA VAL A 186 2.30 -0.58 8.95
C VAL A 186 2.23 -2.08 8.61
N ASP A 187 1.40 -2.46 7.65
CA ASP A 187 1.28 -3.84 7.20
C ASP A 187 2.52 -4.33 6.43
N GLY A 188 3.50 -3.45 6.16
CA GLY A 188 4.72 -3.78 5.43
C GLY A 188 4.47 -4.15 3.97
N THR A 189 3.35 -3.70 3.37
CA THR A 189 3.05 -3.94 1.96
C THR A 189 3.72 -2.92 1.04
N ILE A 190 3.99 -1.70 1.53
CA ILE A 190 4.75 -0.68 0.81
C ILE A 190 6.24 -0.91 1.07
N PRO A 191 7.09 -0.92 0.02
CA PRO A 191 8.53 -1.02 0.18
C PRO A 191 9.09 0.09 1.06
N VAL A 192 9.86 -0.27 2.08
CA VAL A 192 10.50 0.66 3.02
C VAL A 192 11.96 0.82 2.65
N ILE A 193 12.43 2.06 2.64
CA ILE A 193 13.82 2.42 2.34
C ILE A 193 14.37 3.21 3.53
N GLU A 194 15.44 2.71 4.10
CA GLU A 194 16.13 3.38 5.19
C GLU A 194 16.91 4.59 4.68
N ILE A 195 16.77 5.71 5.37
CA ILE A 195 17.62 6.89 5.19
C ILE A 195 18.13 7.28 6.58
N ASP A 196 19.40 7.02 6.84
CA ASP A 196 20.07 7.53 8.05
C ASP A 196 20.15 9.07 7.99
N THR A 197 19.47 9.74 8.91
CA THR A 197 19.47 11.21 8.97
C THR A 197 20.64 11.78 9.77
N THR A 198 21.46 10.93 10.42
CA THR A 198 22.56 11.35 11.28
C THR A 198 23.61 12.14 10.51
N GLY A 199 23.77 13.43 10.84
CA GLY A 199 24.74 14.32 10.18
C GLY A 199 24.41 14.68 8.72
N LYS A 200 23.19 14.40 8.26
CA LYS A 200 22.71 14.83 6.95
C LYS A 200 21.80 16.04 7.07
N ASP A 201 21.98 17.01 6.20
CA ASP A 201 21.07 18.12 5.97
C ASP A 201 19.86 17.68 5.11
N ALA A 202 18.80 18.48 5.08
CA ALA A 202 17.60 18.20 4.30
C ALA A 202 17.88 17.99 2.81
N ARG A 203 18.91 18.68 2.26
CA ARG A 203 19.32 18.53 0.86
C ARG A 203 19.83 17.12 0.55
N LYS A 204 20.66 16.54 1.43
CA LYS A 204 21.17 15.18 1.23
C LYS A 204 20.05 14.16 1.32
N ILE A 205 19.14 14.30 2.28
CA ILE A 205 17.97 13.44 2.42
C ILE A 205 17.11 13.49 1.16
N LEU A 206 16.78 14.69 0.65
CA LEU A 206 16.03 14.85 -0.59
C LEU A 206 16.77 14.29 -1.82
N SER A 207 18.10 14.39 -1.85
CA SER A 207 18.91 13.81 -2.92
C SER A 207 18.82 12.28 -2.94
N GLU A 208 18.80 11.64 -1.79
CA GLU A 208 18.63 10.18 -1.68
C GLU A 208 17.21 9.77 -2.11
N MET A 209 16.17 10.49 -1.66
CA MET A 209 14.79 10.26 -2.12
C MET A 209 14.69 10.40 -3.66
N LYS A 210 15.30 11.44 -4.23
CA LYS A 210 15.34 11.64 -5.70
C LYS A 210 16.09 10.51 -6.43
N GLY A 211 17.14 9.98 -5.82
CA GLY A 211 17.86 8.82 -6.34
C GLY A 211 16.93 7.61 -6.49
N VAL A 212 16.11 7.35 -5.48
CA VAL A 212 15.11 6.27 -5.53
C VAL A 212 14.02 6.56 -6.58
N ALA A 213 13.52 7.80 -6.66
CA ALA A 213 12.57 8.20 -7.70
C ALA A 213 13.08 7.90 -9.11
N ASN A 214 14.37 8.17 -9.37
CA ASN A 214 15.01 7.84 -10.62
C ASN A 214 15.08 6.32 -10.86
N LEU A 215 15.37 5.51 -9.82
CA LEU A 215 15.37 4.05 -9.92
C LEU A 215 13.97 3.48 -10.23
N MET A 216 12.91 4.07 -9.71
CA MET A 216 11.53 3.68 -10.03
C MET A 216 11.14 3.91 -11.49
N SER A 217 11.92 4.69 -12.24
CA SER A 217 11.74 4.87 -13.69
C SER A 217 12.22 3.68 -14.54
N PHE A 218 12.91 2.73 -13.92
CA PHE A 218 13.32 1.47 -14.54
C PHE A 218 12.41 0.31 -14.11
N LYS A 219 12.28 -0.69 -14.99
CA LYS A 219 11.49 -1.88 -14.66
C LYS A 219 12.10 -2.64 -13.49
N SER A 220 11.40 -2.69 -12.36
CA SER A 220 11.83 -3.38 -11.16
C SER A 220 10.62 -3.95 -10.42
N PRO A 221 10.73 -5.15 -9.80
CA PRO A 221 9.71 -5.71 -8.94
C PRO A 221 9.75 -5.12 -7.51
N LYS A 222 10.80 -4.34 -7.17
CA LYS A 222 11.09 -3.92 -5.79
C LYS A 222 10.19 -2.81 -5.26
N PHE A 223 9.48 -2.10 -6.14
CA PHE A 223 8.77 -0.87 -5.78
C PHE A 223 7.25 -0.99 -5.75
N ASN A 224 6.69 -2.19 -5.87
CA ASN A 224 5.25 -2.39 -5.76
C ASN A 224 4.90 -3.58 -4.87
N PRO A 225 3.72 -3.56 -4.22
CA PRO A 225 3.28 -4.61 -3.31
C PRO A 225 3.16 -6.00 -3.97
N ALA A 226 2.82 -6.05 -5.24
CA ALA A 226 2.62 -7.30 -5.98
C ALA A 226 3.92 -7.93 -6.50
N GLY A 227 5.07 -7.24 -6.38
CA GLY A 227 6.35 -7.73 -6.89
C GLY A 227 6.43 -7.87 -8.42
N VAL A 228 5.60 -7.13 -9.16
CA VAL A 228 5.56 -7.17 -10.63
C VAL A 228 6.57 -6.17 -11.20
N ARG A 229 7.24 -6.54 -12.30
CA ARG A 229 8.22 -5.66 -12.96
C ARG A 229 7.53 -4.48 -13.64
N ARG A 230 7.57 -3.33 -12.98
CA ARG A 230 6.95 -2.10 -13.46
C ARG A 230 7.92 -0.92 -13.40
N ALA A 231 7.77 0.03 -14.32
CA ALA A 231 8.46 1.32 -14.34
C ALA A 231 7.43 2.44 -14.24
N THR A 232 7.75 3.49 -13.49
CA THR A 232 6.91 4.71 -13.38
C THR A 232 7.74 5.92 -13.73
N LYS A 233 7.33 6.69 -14.72
CA LYS A 233 8.03 7.91 -15.12
C LYS A 233 8.01 8.96 -14.01
N LEU A 234 9.03 9.82 -13.93
CA LEU A 234 9.14 10.86 -12.90
C LEU A 234 7.93 11.82 -12.88
N GLU A 235 7.35 12.12 -14.03
CA GLU A 235 6.16 12.97 -14.17
C GLU A 235 4.90 12.37 -13.49
N ASN A 236 4.87 11.04 -13.31
CA ASN A 236 3.78 10.29 -12.72
C ASN A 236 4.10 9.82 -11.28
N GLN A 237 5.07 10.43 -10.64
CA GLN A 237 5.44 10.14 -9.26
C GLN A 237 5.13 11.35 -8.38
N PHE A 238 4.51 11.13 -7.23
CA PHE A 238 4.23 12.15 -6.24
C PHE A 238 5.08 11.92 -4.99
N LEU A 239 5.83 12.95 -4.59
CA LEU A 239 6.55 12.95 -3.33
C LEU A 239 5.65 13.50 -2.24
N MET A 240 5.28 12.65 -1.27
CA MET A 240 4.49 13.03 -0.11
C MET A 240 5.41 13.35 1.06
N LEU A 241 5.29 14.54 1.59
CA LEU A 241 6.08 15.00 2.74
C LEU A 241 5.15 15.49 3.84
N ASP A 242 5.54 15.23 5.07
CA ASP A 242 4.94 15.81 6.26
C ASP A 242 5.10 17.34 6.24
N ALA A 243 4.08 18.06 6.70
CA ALA A 243 4.02 19.52 6.66
C ALA A 243 5.22 20.18 7.36
N LYS A 244 5.74 19.59 8.46
CA LYS A 244 6.91 20.12 9.17
C LYS A 244 8.19 19.93 8.35
N ARG A 245 8.37 18.77 7.74
CA ARG A 245 9.53 18.48 6.86
C ARG A 245 9.51 19.31 5.60
N GLN A 246 8.34 19.52 5.01
CA GLN A 246 8.19 20.41 3.87
C GLN A 246 8.66 21.83 4.21
N ALA A 247 8.34 22.34 5.41
CA ALA A 247 8.80 23.64 5.87
C ALA A 247 10.32 23.69 6.04
N ILE A 248 10.94 22.66 6.62
CA ILE A 248 12.40 22.55 6.76
C ILE A 248 13.05 22.51 5.37
N ASN A 249 12.57 21.65 4.48
CA ASN A 249 13.09 21.50 3.13
C ASN A 249 13.00 22.81 2.35
N SER A 250 11.88 23.52 2.43
CA SER A 250 11.70 24.81 1.74
C SER A 250 12.65 25.89 2.29
N THR A 251 12.95 25.89 3.57
CA THR A 251 13.83 26.88 4.20
C THR A 251 15.30 26.59 3.91
N GLU A 252 15.74 25.35 4.02
CA GLU A 252 17.15 24.98 3.82
C GLU A 252 17.53 24.89 2.33
N VAL A 253 16.62 24.45 1.47
CA VAL A 253 16.88 24.32 0.02
C VAL A 253 16.75 25.66 -0.70
N LEU A 254 15.82 26.53 -0.31
CA LEU A 254 15.68 27.88 -0.85
C LEU A 254 16.85 28.80 -0.50
N ALA A 255 17.51 28.55 0.62
CA ALA A 255 18.69 29.33 1.02
C ALA A 255 19.92 29.08 0.12
N THR A 256 19.91 28.05 -0.71
CA THR A 256 21.02 27.70 -1.61
C THR A 256 20.53 27.62 -3.06
N SER A 257 20.80 28.69 -3.80
CA SER A 257 20.44 28.96 -5.19
C SER A 257 20.71 27.86 -6.22
N TYR A 258 19.76 26.91 -6.42
CA TYR A 258 19.69 26.05 -7.60
C TYR A 258 18.23 25.83 -8.04
N PHE A 259 17.68 26.83 -8.72
CA PHE A 259 16.27 27.03 -9.03
C PHE A 259 15.65 26.13 -10.11
N LEU A 260 16.41 25.40 -10.88
CA LEU A 260 15.85 24.74 -12.09
C LEU A 260 15.21 23.36 -11.83
N ASN A 261 15.64 22.64 -10.81
CA ASN A 261 15.08 21.31 -10.51
C ASN A 261 13.96 21.33 -9.44
N GLU A 262 13.77 22.45 -8.76
CA GLU A 262 12.76 22.61 -7.71
C GLU A 262 11.35 22.82 -8.29
N ALA A 263 11.27 23.40 -9.49
CA ALA A 263 9.99 23.60 -10.17
C ALA A 263 9.35 22.24 -10.56
N GLU A 264 10.14 21.27 -10.99
CA GLU A 264 9.64 19.92 -11.31
C GLU A 264 9.21 19.14 -10.07
N MET A 265 9.93 19.27 -8.95
CA MET A 265 9.54 18.63 -7.69
C MET A 265 8.31 19.30 -7.04
N LYS A 266 8.15 20.61 -7.20
CA LYS A 266 6.95 21.32 -6.69
C LYS A 266 5.68 20.95 -7.43
N THR A 267 5.77 20.56 -8.67
CA THR A 267 4.59 20.20 -9.48
C THR A 267 3.99 18.88 -9.04
N ASN A 268 4.81 17.95 -8.49
CA ASN A 268 4.40 16.62 -8.09
C ASN A 268 4.66 16.35 -6.59
N SER A 269 4.54 17.37 -5.75
CA SER A 269 4.61 17.19 -4.29
C SER A 269 3.22 17.29 -3.67
N ALA A 270 2.92 16.35 -2.78
CA ALA A 270 1.71 16.34 -1.99
C ALA A 270 2.06 16.52 -0.50
N LEU A 271 1.23 17.28 0.21
CA LEU A 271 1.39 17.47 1.65
C LEU A 271 0.53 16.46 2.40
N ILE A 272 1.10 15.90 3.46
CA ILE A 272 0.38 15.20 4.51
C ILE A 272 0.56 16.00 5.81
N ASP A 273 -0.47 16.06 6.64
CA ASP A 273 -0.39 16.70 7.94
C ASP A 273 0.65 16.01 8.83
N THR A 274 0.49 14.71 9.03
CA THR A 274 1.44 13.82 9.72
C THR A 274 1.13 12.37 9.38
N PHE A 275 2.10 11.47 9.43
CA PHE A 275 1.89 10.03 9.23
C PHE A 275 1.40 9.33 10.51
N SER A 276 1.74 9.84 11.69
CA SER A 276 1.50 9.16 12.97
C SER A 276 0.17 9.47 13.63
N GLU A 277 -0.41 10.63 13.35
CA GLU A 277 -1.67 11.07 13.96
C GLU A 277 -2.83 10.86 13.00
N THR A 278 -3.90 10.21 13.47
CA THR A 278 -5.15 9.98 12.76
C THR A 278 -6.33 10.35 13.65
N ASP A 279 -7.42 10.81 13.07
CA ASP A 279 -8.68 11.00 13.80
C ASP A 279 -9.34 9.62 13.97
N ASP A 280 -8.90 8.90 15.02
CA ASP A 280 -9.33 7.54 15.29
C ASP A 280 -10.86 7.45 15.53
N ALA A 281 -11.45 8.46 16.16
CA ALA A 281 -12.88 8.51 16.43
C ALA A 281 -13.70 8.61 15.14
N ARG A 282 -13.28 9.50 14.24
CA ARG A 282 -13.95 9.70 12.96
C ARG A 282 -13.75 8.51 12.02
N LEU A 283 -12.56 7.93 11.98
CA LEU A 283 -12.28 6.73 11.18
C LEU A 283 -13.07 5.51 11.66
N GLN A 284 -13.25 5.35 12.98
CA GLN A 284 -14.10 4.28 13.54
C GLN A 284 -15.57 4.44 13.10
N GLU A 285 -16.08 5.68 13.03
CA GLU A 285 -17.43 5.96 12.54
C GLU A 285 -17.56 5.63 11.04
N LEU A 286 -16.54 6.01 10.26
CA LEU A 286 -16.53 5.83 8.81
C LEU A 286 -16.35 4.36 8.39
N LEU A 287 -15.38 3.66 8.94
CA LEU A 287 -14.96 2.33 8.49
C LEU A 287 -15.52 1.20 9.35
N LYS A 288 -16.02 1.48 10.56
CA LYS A 288 -16.60 0.50 11.49
C LYS A 288 -15.69 -0.72 11.68
N ASP A 289 -16.16 -1.91 11.31
CA ASP A 289 -15.42 -3.17 11.46
C ASP A 289 -14.17 -3.28 10.58
N ALA A 290 -14.07 -2.46 9.53
CA ALA A 290 -12.89 -2.41 8.67
C ALA A 290 -11.77 -1.51 9.24
N TYR A 291 -12.05 -0.75 10.29
CA TYR A 291 -11.05 0.08 10.95
C TYR A 291 -10.25 -0.71 11.99
N THR A 292 -8.95 -0.62 11.90
CA THR A 292 -8.03 -1.13 12.92
C THR A 292 -7.17 0.04 13.42
N PRO A 293 -7.34 0.47 14.68
CA PRO A 293 -6.54 1.58 15.22
C PRO A 293 -5.05 1.24 15.26
N PHE A 294 -4.22 2.25 15.08
CA PHE A 294 -2.77 2.08 15.22
C PHE A 294 -2.39 1.95 16.69
N THR A 295 -1.54 0.97 16.98
CA THR A 295 -0.94 0.79 18.31
C THR A 295 0.07 1.90 18.60
N ASN A 296 0.41 2.11 19.87
CA ASN A 296 1.43 3.11 20.25
C ASN A 296 2.81 2.82 19.62
N THR A 297 3.15 1.53 19.46
CA THR A 297 4.38 1.11 18.78
C THR A 297 4.36 1.50 17.32
N GLU A 298 3.26 1.22 16.62
CA GLU A 298 3.08 1.58 15.20
C GLU A 298 3.09 3.10 15.00
N LYS A 299 2.44 3.87 15.88
CA LYS A 299 2.50 5.35 15.87
C LYS A 299 3.94 5.85 16.04
N GLY A 300 4.72 5.27 16.96
CA GLY A 300 6.12 5.61 17.16
C GLY A 300 7.01 5.30 15.93
N TYR A 301 6.67 4.28 15.15
CA TYR A 301 7.37 4.00 13.89
C TYR A 301 6.93 4.96 12.78
N LEU A 302 5.63 5.28 12.70
CA LEU A 302 5.12 6.24 11.74
C LEU A 302 5.68 7.66 11.94
N GLU A 303 6.06 8.04 13.17
CA GLU A 303 6.77 9.29 13.46
C GLU A 303 8.16 9.37 12.81
N LYS A 304 8.78 8.21 12.54
CA LYS A 304 10.07 8.12 11.86
C LYS A 304 9.97 8.17 10.34
N VAL A 305 8.77 8.18 9.78
CA VAL A 305 8.57 8.31 8.34
C VAL A 305 9.02 9.70 7.89
N LEU A 306 9.95 9.72 6.95
CA LEU A 306 10.52 10.95 6.37
C LEU A 306 9.67 11.48 5.23
N GLY A 307 8.99 10.57 4.52
CA GLY A 307 8.17 10.84 3.36
C GLY A 307 7.89 9.56 2.58
N SER A 308 7.08 9.66 1.56
CA SER A 308 6.81 8.56 0.64
C SER A 308 6.77 9.03 -0.81
N ILE A 309 7.12 8.15 -1.74
CA ILE A 309 6.88 8.35 -3.17
C ILE A 309 5.79 7.38 -3.58
N ILE A 310 4.78 7.87 -4.25
CA ILE A 310 3.68 7.08 -4.79
C ILE A 310 3.51 7.38 -6.27
N ALA A 311 3.15 6.37 -7.05
CA ALA A 311 2.75 6.57 -8.44
C ALA A 311 1.36 7.24 -8.51
N ASP A 312 1.11 7.92 -9.62
CA ASP A 312 -0.17 8.58 -9.88
C ASP A 312 -1.36 7.63 -9.81
N ASP A 313 -1.18 6.35 -10.13
CA ASP A 313 -2.19 5.30 -10.10
C ASP A 313 -2.18 4.46 -8.80
N PHE A 314 -1.53 4.95 -7.74
CA PHE A 314 -1.55 4.27 -6.44
C PHE A 314 -2.93 4.28 -5.80
N PHE A 315 -3.59 5.44 -5.74
CA PHE A 315 -4.97 5.56 -5.30
C PHE A 315 -5.92 5.34 -6.46
N MET A 316 -6.93 4.51 -6.24
CA MET A 316 -7.92 4.10 -7.24
C MET A 316 -9.32 4.49 -6.76
N ASP A 317 -9.56 5.81 -6.73
CA ASP A 317 -10.81 6.37 -6.26
C ASP A 317 -11.74 6.68 -7.43
N TYR A 318 -12.89 6.02 -7.44
CA TYR A 318 -13.91 6.20 -8.46
C TYR A 318 -15.28 6.43 -7.83
N TYR A 319 -16.02 7.35 -8.42
CA TYR A 319 -17.39 7.65 -8.01
C TYR A 319 -18.40 6.86 -8.82
N TYR A 320 -19.41 6.32 -8.15
CA TYR A 320 -20.57 5.79 -8.85
C TYR A 320 -21.59 6.90 -9.04
N THR A 321 -22.11 7.05 -10.27
CA THR A 321 -23.13 8.02 -10.61
C THR A 321 -24.35 7.32 -11.18
N LEU A 322 -25.55 7.84 -10.84
CA LEU A 322 -26.81 7.43 -11.49
C LEU A 322 -26.99 8.12 -12.84
N ASP A 323 -26.50 9.35 -12.95
CA ASP A 323 -26.58 10.18 -14.16
C ASP A 323 -25.21 10.78 -14.49
N GLU A 324 -24.83 10.78 -15.77
CA GLU A 324 -23.55 11.33 -16.26
C GLU A 324 -23.39 12.84 -16.00
N SER A 325 -24.51 13.55 -15.82
CA SER A 325 -24.51 14.98 -15.51
C SER A 325 -24.12 15.30 -14.07
N GLN A 326 -24.18 14.32 -13.16
CA GLN A 326 -23.88 14.52 -11.74
C GLN A 326 -22.42 14.18 -11.42
N GLU A 327 -21.84 14.90 -10.45
CA GLU A 327 -20.42 14.75 -10.03
C GLU A 327 -20.20 13.59 -9.05
N GLY A 328 -20.96 12.49 -9.14
CA GLY A 328 -20.80 11.32 -8.26
C GLY A 328 -21.30 11.53 -6.82
N LYS A 329 -22.00 12.61 -6.59
CA LYS A 329 -22.61 12.97 -5.31
C LYS A 329 -24.06 13.30 -5.57
N GLU A 330 -24.96 12.64 -4.89
CA GLU A 330 -26.39 12.91 -5.01
C GLU A 330 -26.87 13.62 -3.75
N GLN A 331 -27.44 14.80 -3.94
CA GLN A 331 -28.07 15.55 -2.86
C GLN A 331 -29.57 15.31 -2.92
N THR A 332 -30.15 14.86 -1.81
CA THR A 332 -31.58 14.66 -1.65
C THR A 332 -32.08 15.39 -0.42
N GLU A 333 -33.38 15.69 -0.41
CA GLU A 333 -34.02 16.37 0.71
C GLU A 333 -35.22 15.58 1.20
N PHE A 334 -35.41 15.59 2.51
CA PHE A 334 -36.59 15.02 3.15
C PHE A 334 -37.12 15.95 4.23
N ARG A 335 -38.42 16.24 4.16
CA ARG A 335 -39.10 16.98 5.21
C ARG A 335 -39.67 16.01 6.25
N ASN A 336 -39.27 16.16 7.50
CA ASN A 336 -39.83 15.40 8.60
C ASN A 336 -41.28 15.79 8.83
N PRO A 337 -42.27 14.88 8.67
CA PRO A 337 -43.68 15.23 8.84
C PRO A 337 -44.08 15.55 10.29
N THR A 338 -43.26 15.18 11.27
CA THR A 338 -43.55 15.34 12.69
C THR A 338 -43.00 16.65 13.24
N THR A 339 -41.75 16.99 12.91
CA THR A 339 -41.06 18.18 13.41
C THR A 339 -41.10 19.35 12.42
N LEU A 340 -41.48 19.06 11.17
CA LEU A 340 -41.48 20.00 10.03
C LEU A 340 -40.08 20.48 9.61
N ASP A 341 -39.05 19.99 10.27
CA ASP A 341 -37.66 20.26 9.89
C ASP A 341 -37.33 19.61 8.55
N ARG A 342 -36.39 20.20 7.84
CA ARG A 342 -35.91 19.66 6.58
C ARG A 342 -34.49 19.14 6.72
N ASN A 343 -34.34 17.87 6.40
CA ASN A 343 -33.05 17.21 6.37
C ASN A 343 -32.52 17.24 4.93
N ILE A 344 -31.27 17.67 4.79
CA ILE A 344 -30.52 17.67 3.54
C ILE A 344 -29.51 16.54 3.63
N PHE A 345 -29.53 15.64 2.64
CA PHE A 345 -28.65 14.48 2.58
C PHE A 345 -27.70 14.60 1.39
N LEU A 346 -26.45 14.26 1.62
CA LEU A 346 -25.43 14.09 0.59
C LEU A 346 -25.05 12.60 0.56
N HIS A 347 -25.35 11.92 -0.53
CA HIS A 347 -25.02 10.53 -0.73
C HIS A 347 -23.71 10.39 -1.50
N ALA A 348 -22.83 9.48 -1.05
CA ALA A 348 -21.57 9.17 -1.66
C ALA A 348 -21.43 7.64 -1.84
N TRP A 349 -21.29 7.19 -3.10
CA TRP A 349 -20.99 5.81 -3.46
C TRP A 349 -19.67 5.79 -4.20
N GLN A 350 -18.66 5.14 -3.63
CA GLN A 350 -17.30 5.18 -4.16
C GLN A 350 -16.58 3.87 -4.01
N VAL A 351 -15.63 3.65 -4.91
CA VAL A 351 -14.49 2.79 -4.67
C VAL A 351 -13.40 3.69 -4.10
N ILE A 352 -12.92 3.39 -2.90
CA ILE A 352 -11.73 4.00 -2.32
C ILE A 352 -10.76 2.86 -2.04
N SER A 353 -9.73 2.75 -2.84
CA SER A 353 -8.78 1.65 -2.75
C SER A 353 -7.41 2.03 -3.31
N THR A 354 -6.43 1.16 -3.07
CA THR A 354 -5.07 1.35 -3.55
C THR A 354 -4.67 0.20 -4.47
N SER A 355 -3.98 0.50 -5.55
CA SER A 355 -3.48 -0.49 -6.50
C SER A 355 -2.33 -1.31 -5.89
N PRO A 356 -2.35 -2.65 -5.96
CA PRO A 356 -1.22 -3.48 -5.58
C PRO A 356 -0.08 -3.44 -6.60
N PHE A 357 -0.35 -2.96 -7.80
CA PHE A 357 0.60 -2.91 -8.91
C PHE A 357 1.30 -1.55 -9.05
N ALA A 358 0.80 -0.52 -8.38
CA ALA A 358 1.38 0.80 -8.42
C ALA A 358 2.74 0.84 -7.71
N ASN A 359 3.73 1.46 -8.33
CA ASN A 359 5.02 1.68 -7.69
C ASN A 359 4.87 2.70 -6.55
N CYS A 360 5.41 2.35 -5.41
CA CYS A 360 5.42 3.18 -4.21
C CYS A 360 6.63 2.81 -3.34
N CYS A 361 7.06 3.72 -2.50
CA CYS A 361 8.03 3.45 -1.43
C CYS A 361 7.86 4.46 -0.30
N VAL A 362 8.30 4.09 0.89
CA VAL A 362 8.32 4.95 2.07
C VAL A 362 9.74 5.05 2.61
N PHE A 363 10.13 6.25 3.01
CA PHE A 363 11.43 6.54 3.59
C PHE A 363 11.32 6.66 5.09
N VAL A 364 12.16 5.96 5.82
CA VAL A 364 12.16 5.96 7.28
C VAL A 364 13.53 6.24 7.86
N ASP A 365 13.55 6.96 8.99
CA ASP A 365 14.73 7.14 9.82
C ASP A 365 14.74 6.06 10.90
N GLY A 366 15.26 4.92 10.57
CA GLY A 366 15.25 3.71 11.41
C GLY A 366 15.86 2.56 10.65
N THR A 367 16.12 1.45 11.33
CA THR A 367 16.73 0.26 10.73
C THR A 367 15.66 -0.82 10.53
N PRO A 368 14.92 -0.82 9.42
CA PRO A 368 13.99 -1.89 9.13
C PRO A 368 14.73 -3.22 8.99
N SER A 369 14.18 -4.29 9.54
CA SER A 369 14.77 -5.62 9.45
C SER A 369 13.72 -6.69 9.16
N VAL A 370 14.15 -7.76 8.53
CA VAL A 370 13.36 -8.97 8.33
C VAL A 370 13.92 -10.07 9.23
N ASP A 371 13.12 -10.54 10.17
CA ASP A 371 13.56 -11.59 11.10
C ASP A 371 13.51 -12.96 10.43
N SER A 372 12.37 -13.28 9.80
CA SER A 372 12.16 -14.58 9.17
C SER A 372 11.11 -14.54 8.06
N VAL A 373 11.24 -15.46 7.13
CA VAL A 373 10.23 -15.77 6.10
C VAL A 373 9.80 -17.22 6.26
N SER A 374 8.51 -17.47 6.27
CA SER A 374 7.95 -18.83 6.26
C SER A 374 6.84 -18.95 5.24
N VAL A 375 6.66 -20.14 4.67
CA VAL A 375 5.61 -20.41 3.68
C VAL A 375 4.54 -21.31 4.28
N THR A 376 3.28 -20.97 4.03
CA THR A 376 2.12 -21.74 4.49
C THR A 376 1.23 -22.11 3.29
N PRO A 377 0.90 -23.38 3.11
CA PRO A 377 1.44 -24.56 3.81
C PRO A 377 2.90 -24.82 3.46
N SER A 378 3.71 -25.28 4.43
CA SER A 378 5.10 -25.65 4.20
C SER A 378 5.23 -26.99 3.49
N THR A 379 4.20 -27.84 3.57
CA THR A 379 4.06 -29.11 2.86
C THR A 379 2.63 -29.30 2.40
N ALA A 380 2.44 -29.74 1.16
CA ALA A 380 1.12 -30.05 0.62
C ALA A 380 1.23 -31.09 -0.50
N THR A 381 0.09 -31.66 -0.91
CA THR A 381 -0.01 -32.53 -2.09
C THR A 381 -0.93 -31.88 -3.11
N VAL A 382 -0.49 -31.81 -4.37
CA VAL A 382 -1.25 -31.24 -5.49
C VAL A 382 -1.33 -32.27 -6.62
N THR A 383 -2.50 -32.43 -7.20
CA THR A 383 -2.68 -33.31 -8.36
C THR A 383 -2.23 -32.60 -9.64
N LYS A 384 -1.68 -33.33 -10.60
CA LYS A 384 -1.30 -32.80 -11.92
C LYS A 384 -2.46 -32.08 -12.59
N GLY A 385 -2.20 -30.92 -13.16
CA GLY A 385 -3.20 -30.05 -13.78
C GLY A 385 -3.97 -29.14 -12.82
N GLN A 386 -3.60 -29.12 -11.52
CA GLN A 386 -4.21 -28.26 -10.50
C GLN A 386 -3.26 -27.14 -10.05
N SER A 387 -3.82 -26.14 -9.38
CA SER A 387 -3.05 -25.08 -8.74
C SER A 387 -3.21 -25.10 -7.21
N LEU A 388 -2.20 -24.58 -6.51
CA LEU A 388 -2.18 -24.42 -5.06
C LEU A 388 -1.79 -23.00 -4.69
N LYS A 389 -2.58 -22.37 -3.84
CA LYS A 389 -2.25 -21.04 -3.28
C LYS A 389 -1.36 -21.18 -2.06
N LEU A 390 -0.16 -20.62 -2.14
CA LEU A 390 0.80 -20.50 -1.05
C LEU A 390 0.77 -19.07 -0.50
N LYS A 391 1.08 -18.93 0.78
CA LYS A 391 1.19 -17.64 1.46
C LYS A 391 2.53 -17.54 2.16
N ALA A 392 3.28 -16.48 1.88
CA ALA A 392 4.45 -16.13 2.67
C ALA A 392 4.04 -15.34 3.91
N ASN A 393 4.59 -15.72 5.07
CA ASN A 393 4.48 -14.99 6.31
C ASN A 393 5.87 -14.45 6.65
N VAL A 394 6.00 -13.12 6.59
CA VAL A 394 7.26 -12.42 6.85
C VAL A 394 7.15 -11.69 8.18
N THR A 395 8.04 -12.01 9.11
CA THR A 395 8.15 -11.31 10.39
C THR A 395 9.18 -10.20 10.25
N THR A 396 8.78 -8.98 10.61
CA THR A 396 9.59 -7.79 10.36
C THR A 396 9.59 -6.84 11.55
N GLU A 397 10.65 -6.06 11.70
CA GLU A 397 10.70 -4.88 12.55
C GLU A 397 10.72 -3.60 11.70
N TYR A 398 10.25 -2.47 12.27
CA TYR A 398 10.22 -1.14 11.64
C TYR A 398 9.59 -1.10 10.24
N PHE A 399 8.51 -1.91 10.03
CA PHE A 399 7.77 -1.97 8.76
C PHE A 399 8.59 -2.37 7.54
N ALA A 400 9.67 -3.13 7.73
CA ALA A 400 10.38 -3.69 6.59
C ALA A 400 9.40 -4.35 5.62
N ASN A 401 9.66 -4.22 4.33
CA ASN A 401 8.77 -4.73 3.30
C ASN A 401 8.56 -6.24 3.46
N LYS A 402 7.31 -6.66 3.56
CA LYS A 402 6.89 -8.07 3.66
C LYS A 402 6.71 -8.75 2.31
N SER A 403 6.95 -8.04 1.22
CA SER A 403 6.87 -8.64 -0.12
C SER A 403 7.98 -9.65 -0.34
N VAL A 404 7.64 -10.72 -1.02
CA VAL A 404 8.58 -11.81 -1.35
C VAL A 404 8.64 -12.02 -2.85
N LEU A 405 9.80 -12.48 -3.30
CA LEU A 405 9.97 -13.03 -4.65
C LEU A 405 9.72 -14.55 -4.56
N TRP A 406 8.80 -15.03 -5.37
CA TRP A 406 8.48 -16.44 -5.45
C TRP A 406 9.24 -17.11 -6.59
N GLU A 407 9.85 -18.21 -6.28
CA GLU A 407 10.61 -19.03 -7.24
C GLU A 407 10.30 -20.50 -7.06
N VAL A 408 10.36 -21.23 -8.15
CA VAL A 408 10.28 -22.70 -8.18
C VAL A 408 11.66 -23.20 -8.55
N ASP A 409 12.06 -24.32 -7.99
CA ASP A 409 13.33 -24.95 -8.34
C ASP A 409 13.45 -25.26 -9.84
N GLU A 410 14.68 -25.24 -10.36
CA GLU A 410 14.98 -25.34 -11.78
C GLU A 410 14.40 -26.61 -12.41
N LEU A 411 14.57 -27.78 -11.77
CA LEU A 411 14.03 -29.06 -12.27
C LEU A 411 12.51 -29.07 -12.37
N SER A 412 11.81 -28.49 -11.39
CA SER A 412 10.35 -28.37 -11.42
C SER A 412 9.89 -27.37 -12.47
N ALA A 413 10.65 -26.27 -12.67
CA ALA A 413 10.40 -25.31 -13.73
C ALA A 413 10.61 -25.93 -15.13
N GLU A 414 11.66 -26.74 -15.33
CA GLU A 414 11.90 -27.49 -16.57
C GLU A 414 10.77 -28.50 -16.85
N ASN A 415 10.18 -29.08 -15.81
CA ASN A 415 8.98 -29.93 -15.90
C ASN A 415 7.68 -29.14 -16.06
N GLY A 416 7.75 -27.82 -16.18
CA GLY A 416 6.62 -26.93 -16.47
C GLY A 416 5.86 -26.43 -15.24
N ALA A 417 6.31 -26.71 -14.01
CA ALA A 417 5.75 -26.07 -12.82
C ALA A 417 6.05 -24.58 -12.82
N LYS A 418 5.07 -23.76 -12.46
CA LYS A 418 5.21 -22.31 -12.43
C LYS A 418 4.60 -21.76 -11.14
N ILE A 419 5.22 -20.74 -10.57
CA ILE A 419 4.63 -19.98 -9.49
C ILE A 419 4.47 -18.52 -9.90
N ARG A 420 3.31 -17.94 -9.58
CA ARG A 420 3.04 -16.53 -9.78
C ARG A 420 3.49 -15.72 -8.57
N GLN A 421 3.74 -14.43 -8.77
CA GLN A 421 4.15 -13.54 -7.67
C GLN A 421 3.05 -13.32 -6.61
N ASP A 422 1.84 -13.74 -6.87
CA ASP A 422 0.76 -13.79 -5.88
C ASP A 422 0.77 -15.08 -5.03
N GLY A 423 1.74 -15.99 -5.25
CA GLY A 423 1.89 -17.24 -4.54
C GLY A 423 1.03 -18.40 -5.10
N GLU A 424 0.46 -18.27 -6.29
CA GLU A 424 -0.25 -19.39 -6.94
C GLU A 424 0.73 -20.30 -7.67
N LEU A 425 0.94 -21.50 -7.13
CA LEU A 425 1.71 -22.58 -7.77
C LEU A 425 0.81 -23.34 -8.74
N ILE A 426 1.23 -23.48 -9.99
CA ILE A 426 0.51 -24.17 -11.06
C ILE A 426 1.33 -25.40 -11.47
N ILE A 427 0.72 -26.58 -11.38
CA ILE A 427 1.32 -27.84 -11.82
C ILE A 427 0.69 -28.26 -13.13
N PRO A 428 1.46 -28.43 -14.22
CA PRO A 428 0.88 -28.82 -15.50
C PRO A 428 0.42 -30.29 -15.49
N SER A 429 -0.52 -30.63 -16.35
CA SER A 429 -1.06 -31.99 -16.46
C SER A 429 -0.04 -33.02 -16.95
N ASN A 430 0.99 -32.56 -17.68
CA ASN A 430 2.09 -33.39 -18.21
C ASN A 430 3.34 -33.43 -17.30
N PHE A 431 3.23 -32.94 -16.06
CA PHE A 431 4.33 -32.93 -15.10
C PHE A 431 4.89 -34.36 -14.93
N LYS A 432 6.19 -34.52 -15.14
CA LYS A 432 6.87 -35.81 -15.02
C LYS A 432 7.23 -36.07 -13.56
N SER A 433 6.83 -37.22 -13.02
CA SER A 433 7.15 -37.64 -11.66
C SER A 433 7.78 -39.03 -11.68
N THR A 434 9.11 -39.11 -11.75
CA THR A 434 9.86 -40.37 -11.75
C THR A 434 11.18 -40.20 -11.00
N GLY A 435 11.31 -40.78 -9.83
CA GLY A 435 12.57 -40.83 -9.10
C GLY A 435 12.46 -40.61 -7.59
N ALA A 436 13.29 -41.27 -6.84
CA ALA A 436 13.50 -41.04 -5.42
C ALA A 436 14.67 -40.07 -5.27
N GLY A 437 14.46 -38.90 -4.69
CA GLY A 437 15.53 -37.93 -4.43
C GLY A 437 16.64 -38.51 -3.53
N THR A 438 17.81 -37.89 -3.59
CA THR A 438 18.96 -38.22 -2.74
C THR A 438 19.32 -37.05 -1.85
N ALA A 439 19.56 -37.31 -0.57
CA ALA A 439 19.98 -36.24 0.35
C ALA A 439 21.41 -35.80 0.02
N GLY A 440 21.60 -34.50 -0.18
CA GLY A 440 22.94 -33.91 -0.22
C GLY A 440 23.61 -33.97 1.15
N VAL A 441 24.90 -34.25 1.15
CA VAL A 441 25.72 -34.33 2.37
C VAL A 441 26.95 -33.44 2.22
N TRP A 442 27.13 -32.52 3.12
CA TRP A 442 28.35 -31.70 3.23
C TRP A 442 29.08 -32.03 4.50
N THR A 443 30.39 -32.10 4.39
CA THR A 443 31.28 -32.34 5.53
C THR A 443 32.10 -31.10 5.81
N ILE A 444 32.04 -30.63 7.03
CA ILE A 444 32.88 -29.54 7.55
C ILE A 444 34.03 -30.20 8.30
N ASP A 445 35.24 -30.02 7.79
CA ASP A 445 36.48 -30.47 8.38
C ASP A 445 37.26 -29.33 8.98
N ILE A 446 37.88 -29.58 10.13
CA ILE A 446 38.89 -28.71 10.73
C ILE A 446 40.24 -29.35 10.49
N ASP A 447 40.96 -28.83 9.49
CA ASP A 447 42.27 -29.36 9.09
C ASP A 447 43.37 -28.98 10.04
N THR A 448 43.32 -27.71 10.48
CA THR A 448 44.22 -27.19 11.52
C THR A 448 43.38 -26.69 12.67
N ILE A 449 43.80 -26.97 13.90
CA ILE A 449 43.09 -26.56 15.12
C ILE A 449 42.82 -25.04 15.09
N LEU A 450 41.55 -24.70 15.27
CA LEU A 450 41.14 -23.30 15.24
C LEU A 450 41.59 -22.54 16.50
N GLU A 451 41.93 -21.29 16.35
CA GLU A 451 42.41 -20.43 17.43
C GLU A 451 41.29 -19.54 18.00
N THR A 452 41.55 -18.92 19.14
CA THR A 452 40.59 -18.01 19.77
C THR A 452 40.26 -16.86 18.86
N GLY A 453 38.95 -16.68 18.56
CA GLY A 453 38.44 -15.62 17.70
C GLY A 453 38.18 -16.07 16.25
N ASP A 454 38.56 -17.31 15.88
CA ASP A 454 38.12 -17.91 14.62
C ASP A 454 36.64 -18.15 14.65
N LYS A 455 35.99 -17.92 13.49
CA LYS A 455 34.55 -18.02 13.36
C LYS A 455 34.16 -18.90 12.20
N VAL A 456 33.26 -19.83 12.46
CA VAL A 456 32.61 -20.65 11.44
C VAL A 456 31.12 -20.31 11.43
N SER A 457 30.61 -19.92 10.28
CA SER A 457 29.19 -19.62 10.11
C SER A 457 28.55 -20.56 9.10
N VAL A 458 27.36 -21.05 9.42
CA VAL A 458 26.51 -21.83 8.49
C VAL A 458 25.11 -21.21 8.51
N ASN A 459 24.62 -20.78 7.35
CA ASN A 459 23.31 -20.12 7.20
C ASN A 459 23.15 -18.94 8.18
N GLY A 460 24.22 -18.16 8.42
CA GLY A 460 24.22 -17.01 9.32
C GLY A 460 24.30 -17.37 10.81
N ILE A 461 24.34 -18.65 11.16
CA ILE A 461 24.59 -19.09 12.55
C ILE A 461 26.08 -19.22 12.78
N GLU A 462 26.62 -18.40 13.67
CA GLU A 462 28.03 -18.28 13.95
C GLU A 462 28.45 -19.13 15.16
N TYR A 463 29.51 -19.88 14.99
CA TYR A 463 30.29 -20.49 16.04
C TYR A 463 31.61 -19.74 16.17
N THR A 464 31.92 -19.22 17.36
CA THR A 464 33.19 -18.55 17.66
C THR A 464 34.00 -19.44 18.57
N VAL A 465 35.29 -19.63 18.26
CA VAL A 465 36.17 -20.50 19.01
C VAL A 465 36.60 -19.84 20.32
N ASP A 466 36.44 -20.59 21.43
CA ASP A 466 37.02 -20.31 22.73
C ASP A 466 38.10 -21.33 23.03
N ALA A 467 39.36 -21.01 22.67
CA ALA A 467 40.46 -21.93 22.80
C ALA A 467 40.80 -22.29 24.25
N SER A 468 40.32 -21.51 25.24
CA SER A 468 40.56 -21.82 26.67
C SER A 468 39.83 -23.08 27.13
N SER A 469 38.68 -23.39 26.47
CA SER A 469 37.87 -24.56 26.77
C SER A 469 37.83 -25.57 25.64
N GLN A 470 38.33 -25.22 24.45
CA GLN A 470 38.24 -25.99 23.18
C GLN A 470 39.60 -26.21 22.55
N ASP A 471 40.48 -26.82 23.33
CA ASP A 471 41.89 -27.05 23.03
C ASP A 471 42.18 -28.25 22.09
N THR A 472 41.17 -28.90 21.57
CA THR A 472 41.25 -30.00 20.61
C THR A 472 40.20 -29.93 19.54
N ILE A 473 40.47 -30.41 18.33
CA ILE A 473 39.53 -30.49 17.22
C ILE A 473 38.23 -31.15 17.67
N ALA A 474 38.27 -32.23 18.43
CA ALA A 474 37.09 -32.95 18.91
C ALA A 474 36.19 -32.07 19.81
N LYS A 475 36.76 -31.21 20.66
CA LYS A 475 36.00 -30.24 21.49
C LYS A 475 35.44 -29.13 20.62
N GLN A 476 36.21 -28.63 19.67
CA GLN A 476 35.74 -27.60 18.71
C GLN A 476 34.59 -28.11 17.84
N ILE A 477 34.68 -29.31 17.30
CA ILE A 477 33.59 -29.98 16.54
C ILE A 477 32.33 -30.16 17.42
N THR A 478 32.51 -30.54 18.69
CA THR A 478 31.35 -30.69 19.60
C THR A 478 30.69 -29.37 19.88
N ALA A 479 31.45 -28.33 20.13
CA ALA A 479 30.94 -26.97 20.38
C ALA A 479 30.28 -26.38 19.10
N MET A 480 30.88 -26.56 17.93
CA MET A 480 30.33 -26.16 16.65
C MET A 480 28.98 -26.84 16.39
N LYS A 481 28.89 -28.17 16.55
CA LYS A 481 27.60 -28.89 16.40
C LYS A 481 26.51 -28.33 17.35
N SER A 482 26.90 -27.98 18.56
CA SER A 482 25.98 -27.38 19.53
C SER A 482 25.50 -25.99 19.10
N ALA A 483 26.41 -25.14 18.59
CA ALA A 483 26.09 -23.82 18.09
C ALA A 483 25.19 -23.88 16.84
N LEU A 484 25.50 -24.76 15.90
CA LEU A 484 24.73 -24.96 14.67
C LEU A 484 23.37 -25.63 14.90
N ASN A 485 23.09 -26.15 16.08
CA ASN A 485 21.78 -26.70 16.43
C ASN A 485 20.73 -25.62 16.64
N ASN A 486 20.46 -24.85 15.61
CA ASN A 486 19.55 -23.72 15.55
C ASN A 486 18.58 -23.95 14.38
N ALA A 487 17.37 -23.42 14.46
CA ALA A 487 16.31 -23.57 13.45
C ALA A 487 16.79 -23.18 12.05
N SER A 488 17.58 -22.10 11.90
CA SER A 488 18.14 -21.66 10.62
C SER A 488 19.00 -22.73 9.91
N VAL A 489 19.54 -23.69 10.66
CA VAL A 489 20.31 -24.82 10.11
C VAL A 489 19.49 -26.11 10.19
N THR A 490 18.88 -26.39 11.34
CA THR A 490 18.20 -27.67 11.60
C THR A 490 16.88 -27.83 10.85
N ASP A 491 16.28 -26.78 10.34
CA ASP A 491 15.09 -26.89 9.46
C ASP A 491 15.45 -27.47 8.10
N TYR A 492 16.68 -27.32 7.67
CA TYR A 492 17.18 -27.78 6.37
C TYR A 492 18.05 -29.02 6.46
N PHE A 493 18.85 -29.14 7.52
CA PHE A 493 19.86 -30.18 7.66
C PHE A 493 19.74 -30.95 8.97
N THR A 494 20.13 -32.19 8.92
CA THR A 494 20.43 -33.01 10.10
C THR A 494 21.91 -32.87 10.38
N ILE A 495 22.28 -32.44 11.57
CA ILE A 495 23.67 -32.28 12.00
C ILE A 495 24.16 -33.63 12.54
N GLY A 496 25.23 -34.12 11.95
CA GLY A 496 25.86 -35.41 12.30
C GLY A 496 27.38 -35.31 12.31
N GLY A 497 28.03 -36.42 11.95
CA GLY A 497 29.47 -36.52 11.82
C GLY A 497 30.18 -37.17 13.02
N THR A 498 31.49 -37.27 12.95
CA THR A 498 32.36 -37.94 13.93
C THR A 498 32.85 -36.95 15.01
N SER A 499 33.87 -37.36 15.77
CA SER A 499 34.57 -36.44 16.69
C SER A 499 35.53 -35.47 15.97
N THR A 500 35.81 -35.70 14.69
CA THR A 500 36.73 -34.89 13.87
C THR A 500 36.02 -34.13 12.77
N THR A 501 34.78 -34.49 12.44
CA THR A 501 34.01 -33.90 11.33
C THR A 501 32.59 -33.52 11.74
N THR A 502 32.03 -32.49 11.12
CA THR A 502 30.61 -32.19 11.20
C THR A 502 29.97 -32.42 9.85
N THR A 503 28.93 -33.25 9.79
CA THR A 503 28.17 -33.46 8.56
C THR A 503 26.81 -32.77 8.60
N LEU A 504 26.44 -32.14 7.49
CA LEU A 504 25.15 -31.54 7.25
C LEU A 504 24.44 -32.39 6.18
N THR A 505 23.44 -33.15 6.57
CA THR A 505 22.66 -33.99 5.68
C THR A 505 21.29 -33.35 5.43
N GLN A 506 20.93 -33.13 4.18
CA GLN A 506 19.63 -32.59 3.82
C GLN A 506 18.49 -33.44 4.39
N LYS A 507 17.51 -32.77 4.98
CA LYS A 507 16.27 -33.44 5.43
C LYS A 507 15.37 -33.79 4.26
N SER A 508 14.53 -34.82 4.47
CA SER A 508 13.47 -35.16 3.53
C SER A 508 12.62 -33.96 3.18
N GLY A 509 12.38 -33.75 1.88
CA GLY A 509 11.71 -32.55 1.37
C GLY A 509 12.62 -31.34 1.14
N LYS A 510 13.91 -31.49 1.35
CA LYS A 510 14.92 -30.45 1.10
C LYS A 510 16.01 -30.91 0.11
N TYR A 511 15.85 -32.11 -0.46
CA TYR A 511 16.84 -32.71 -1.35
C TYR A 511 17.06 -31.86 -2.61
N GLY A 512 18.33 -31.65 -2.96
CA GLY A 512 18.73 -30.91 -4.14
C GLY A 512 18.60 -29.39 -4.08
N GLN A 513 18.17 -28.81 -2.93
CA GLN A 513 17.91 -27.37 -2.87
C GLN A 513 18.65 -26.60 -1.79
N ALA A 514 18.67 -27.11 -0.58
CA ALA A 514 19.33 -26.39 0.50
C ALA A 514 20.83 -26.66 0.40
N ILE A 515 21.58 -25.69 -0.12
CA ILE A 515 23.05 -25.69 -0.07
C ILE A 515 23.44 -24.89 1.18
N PRO A 516 24.30 -25.45 2.09
CA PRO A 516 24.70 -24.69 3.28
C PRO A 516 25.56 -23.48 2.88
N VAL A 517 25.18 -22.31 3.32
CA VAL A 517 26.00 -21.10 3.16
C VAL A 517 27.05 -21.11 4.25
N PHE A 518 28.28 -21.49 3.86
CA PHE A 518 29.41 -21.62 4.77
C PHE A 518 30.36 -20.43 4.64
N VAL A 519 30.77 -19.88 5.78
CA VAL A 519 31.78 -18.81 5.85
C VAL A 519 32.73 -19.13 6.99
N PHE A 520 34.03 -19.21 6.68
CA PHE A 520 35.08 -19.22 7.69
C PHE A 520 35.77 -17.86 7.75
N THR A 521 35.88 -17.32 8.93
CA THR A 521 36.56 -16.02 9.19
C THR A 521 37.66 -16.25 10.20
N PRO A 522 38.94 -16.26 9.78
CA PRO A 522 40.05 -16.40 10.69
C PRO A 522 40.19 -15.18 11.60
N GLY A 523 40.58 -15.42 12.86
CA GLY A 523 40.96 -14.39 13.81
C GLY A 523 42.26 -13.68 13.44
N SER A 524 42.63 -12.65 14.18
CA SER A 524 43.89 -11.94 13.96
C SER A 524 45.11 -12.85 14.26
N ASN A 525 45.93 -13.13 13.27
CA ASN A 525 47.08 -14.02 13.29
C ASN A 525 46.77 -15.51 13.55
N SER A 526 45.61 -15.98 13.14
CA SER A 526 45.23 -17.41 13.22
C SER A 526 45.81 -18.19 12.04
N ASP A 527 46.38 -19.35 12.35
CA ASP A 527 46.79 -20.39 11.36
C ASP A 527 45.71 -21.49 11.23
N GLY A 528 44.53 -21.30 11.86
CA GLY A 528 43.42 -22.26 11.82
C GLY A 528 42.82 -22.39 10.42
N GLU A 529 42.53 -23.62 10.01
CA GLU A 529 41.89 -23.93 8.70
C GLU A 529 40.64 -24.76 8.91
N CYS A 530 39.56 -24.30 8.28
CA CYS A 530 38.26 -24.99 8.25
C CYS A 530 37.63 -24.87 6.87
N ALA A 531 37.22 -26.01 6.31
CA ALA A 531 36.61 -26.06 4.99
C ALA A 531 35.33 -26.90 5.01
N ILE A 532 34.47 -26.64 4.02
CA ILE A 532 33.30 -27.48 3.74
C ILE A 532 33.49 -28.16 2.39
N GLU A 533 33.19 -29.45 2.33
CA GLU A 533 33.21 -30.26 1.10
C GLU A 533 31.85 -30.91 0.91
N GLU A 534 31.33 -30.88 -0.31
CA GLU A 534 30.15 -31.65 -0.70
C GLU A 534 30.56 -33.09 -0.94
N THR A 535 30.18 -33.99 -0.04
CA THR A 535 30.51 -35.43 -0.13
C THR A 535 29.48 -36.24 -0.89
N THR A 536 28.25 -35.75 -0.97
CA THR A 536 27.17 -36.36 -1.75
C THR A 536 26.32 -35.26 -2.34
N GLU A 537 26.15 -35.26 -3.65
CA GLU A 537 25.26 -34.32 -4.34
C GLU A 537 23.79 -34.61 -3.99
N GLY A 538 23.07 -33.58 -3.60
CA GLY A 538 21.65 -33.67 -3.34
C GLY A 538 20.87 -33.73 -4.65
N VAL A 539 20.03 -34.76 -4.80
CA VAL A 539 19.17 -34.92 -5.98
C VAL A 539 17.72 -34.77 -5.56
N HIS A 540 17.04 -33.85 -6.23
CA HIS A 540 15.62 -33.57 -6.01
C HIS A 540 14.74 -34.72 -6.48
N PRO A 541 13.73 -35.18 -5.71
CA PRO A 541 12.76 -36.15 -6.20
C PRO A 541 11.86 -35.53 -7.27
N ASP A 542 11.76 -36.11 -8.44
CA ASP A 542 10.97 -35.60 -9.58
C ASP A 542 9.46 -35.41 -9.28
N ALA A 543 8.96 -36.06 -8.23
CA ALA A 543 7.57 -35.93 -7.79
C ALA A 543 7.35 -34.78 -6.80
N THR A 544 8.36 -33.97 -6.54
CA THR A 544 8.28 -32.89 -5.54
C THR A 544 8.66 -31.59 -6.20
N VAL A 545 7.83 -30.56 -5.98
CA VAL A 545 8.10 -29.19 -6.38
C VAL A 545 8.52 -28.42 -5.14
N LEU A 546 9.65 -27.77 -5.23
CA LEU A 546 10.14 -26.94 -4.16
C LEU A 546 9.92 -25.46 -4.51
N VAL A 547 9.26 -24.76 -3.61
CA VAL A 547 8.91 -23.37 -3.78
C VAL A 547 9.63 -22.54 -2.74
N THR A 548 10.38 -21.56 -3.18
CA THR A 548 11.09 -20.61 -2.32
C THR A 548 10.41 -19.25 -2.37
N ALA A 549 10.19 -18.66 -1.21
CA ALA A 549 9.77 -17.27 -1.06
C ALA A 549 10.91 -16.49 -0.42
N THR A 550 11.59 -15.64 -1.19
CA THR A 550 12.73 -14.83 -0.72
C THR A 550 12.25 -13.41 -0.45
N SER A 551 12.63 -12.84 0.69
CA SER A 551 12.28 -11.44 1.00
C SER A 551 12.91 -10.49 -0.02
N ILE A 552 12.10 -9.55 -0.53
CA ILE A 552 12.61 -8.51 -1.45
C ILE A 552 13.46 -7.48 -0.69
N TYR A 553 13.21 -7.31 0.60
CA TYR A 553 13.95 -6.36 1.44
C TYR A 553 15.32 -6.92 1.87
N ASP A 554 15.35 -8.18 2.29
CA ASP A 554 16.58 -8.88 2.73
C ASP A 554 16.64 -10.24 2.02
N ASP A 555 17.41 -10.31 0.96
CA ASP A 555 17.55 -11.51 0.11
C ASP A 555 18.23 -12.70 0.81
N THR A 556 18.81 -12.47 2.00
CA THR A 556 19.35 -13.54 2.85
C THR A 556 18.26 -14.31 3.60
N LYS A 557 17.02 -13.80 3.62
CA LYS A 557 15.87 -14.38 4.33
C LYS A 557 14.92 -15.02 3.34
N SER A 558 14.80 -16.35 3.42
CA SER A 558 13.88 -17.12 2.57
C SER A 558 13.10 -18.15 3.36
N GLY A 559 11.91 -18.45 2.87
CA GLY A 559 11.06 -19.55 3.34
C GLY A 559 10.84 -20.57 2.24
N LEU A 560 10.77 -21.84 2.61
CA LEU A 560 10.67 -22.96 1.69
C LEU A 560 9.36 -23.72 1.89
N ALA A 561 8.74 -24.16 0.81
CA ALA A 561 7.64 -25.11 0.82
C ALA A 561 7.96 -26.31 -0.10
N THR A 562 7.59 -27.50 0.37
CA THR A 562 7.77 -28.75 -0.36
C THR A 562 6.40 -29.28 -0.79
N ILE A 563 6.13 -29.31 -2.08
CA ILE A 563 4.84 -29.69 -2.63
C ILE A 563 4.98 -31.02 -3.37
N THR A 564 4.28 -32.04 -2.90
CA THR A 564 4.25 -33.36 -3.55
C THR A 564 3.25 -33.36 -4.70
N VAL A 565 3.66 -33.83 -5.87
CA VAL A 565 2.78 -33.96 -7.04
C VAL A 565 2.26 -35.38 -7.12
N ALA A 566 0.93 -35.56 -7.01
CA ALA A 566 0.26 -36.85 -7.05
C ALA A 566 -0.31 -37.19 -8.45
#